data_180c72a8debd3ec5c4c1c3e41c40f4b3
#
_entry.id   180c72a8debd3ec5c4c1c3e41c40f4b3
#
_cell.length_a   1.000
_cell.length_b   1.000
_cell.length_c   1.000
_cell.angle_alpha   90.00
_cell.angle_beta   90.00
_cell.angle_gamma   90.00
#
_symmetry.space_group_name_H-M   'P 1'
#
loop_
_entity.id
_entity.type
_entity.pdbx_description
1 polymer ?
#
loop_
_entity_poly.entity_id
_entity_poly.type
_entity_poly.pdbx_seq_one_letter_code
_entity_poly.pdbx_strand_id
1 'polypeptide(L)'
;MKFEKSQAFFVISNFNTDPYEIANYSENFIIYDQSNTQIRVELESRRDERIIFADHVGHNLKDYLDYIIENYDDLPPLIAFVKGNIIGRHINKEQWLNIYRNKYYTFLYSDYAFRDKKNIQFRTFLGDFCEINTSWYSWHSSHRYFINFNDFLNFIYVKPIIPQYLQFSPGGCYIVEKERIIKNPKSLYIGLRKIISYQFFPSEAWLLERFLHTLFTSNYDLHPYVLDEEEFLNKIDGLPDLTNVVQPTKSKLSLLIKRIRFK
;
A
#
# COMPACT_ATOMS: atom_id res chain seq x y z
N MET A 1 -23.55 -11.72 -19.20
CA MET A 1 -23.26 -10.34 -19.63
C MET A 1 -21.73 -10.22 -19.74
N LYS A 2 -21.17 -9.97 -20.94
CA LYS A 2 -19.72 -9.70 -21.07
C LYS A 2 -19.49 -8.30 -20.51
N PHE A 3 -18.75 -8.18 -19.43
CA PHE A 3 -18.31 -6.89 -18.93
C PHE A 3 -17.27 -6.30 -19.89
N GLU A 4 -17.38 -5.01 -20.14
CA GLU A 4 -16.34 -4.27 -20.84
C GLU A 4 -15.08 -4.24 -19.95
N LYS A 5 -13.94 -4.63 -20.51
CA LYS A 5 -12.69 -4.71 -19.76
C LYS A 5 -12.07 -3.33 -19.54
N SER A 6 -11.30 -3.20 -18.46
CA SER A 6 -10.48 -2.01 -18.18
C SER A 6 -9.36 -1.88 -19.21
N GLN A 7 -8.99 -0.64 -19.54
CA GLN A 7 -7.79 -0.32 -20.30
C GLN A 7 -6.53 -0.30 -19.42
N ALA A 8 -6.68 -0.23 -18.10
CA ALA A 8 -5.55 -0.28 -17.19
C ALA A 8 -4.91 -1.67 -17.20
N PHE A 9 -3.58 -1.71 -17.14
CA PHE A 9 -2.83 -2.93 -16.85
C PHE A 9 -3.00 -3.29 -15.36
N PHE A 10 -3.48 -4.49 -15.06
CA PHE A 10 -3.70 -4.90 -13.67
C PHE A 10 -2.46 -5.59 -13.10
N VAL A 11 -1.92 -5.02 -12.03
CA VAL A 11 -0.91 -5.64 -11.18
C VAL A 11 -1.64 -6.22 -9.98
N ILE A 12 -1.80 -7.54 -9.97
CA ILE A 12 -2.63 -8.26 -9.00
C ILE A 12 -1.72 -8.93 -7.97
N SER A 13 -1.77 -8.46 -6.74
CA SER A 13 -1.14 -9.17 -5.62
C SER A 13 -2.12 -10.18 -5.05
N ASN A 14 -1.75 -11.46 -5.05
CA ASN A 14 -2.58 -12.57 -4.60
C ASN A 14 -2.05 -13.25 -3.35
N PHE A 15 -2.96 -13.57 -2.44
CA PHE A 15 -2.67 -14.38 -1.26
C PHE A 15 -3.86 -15.25 -0.90
N ASN A 16 -3.74 -16.57 -1.17
CA ASN A 16 -4.71 -17.60 -0.83
C ASN A 16 -6.15 -17.36 -1.37
N THR A 17 -6.25 -16.74 -2.55
CA THR A 17 -7.54 -16.53 -3.26
C THR A 17 -7.38 -16.87 -4.74
N ASP A 18 -8.48 -17.03 -5.49
CA ASP A 18 -8.41 -17.13 -6.94
C ASP A 18 -8.28 -15.72 -7.56
N PRO A 19 -7.10 -15.34 -8.10
CA PRO A 19 -6.87 -14.01 -8.64
C PRO A 19 -7.59 -13.76 -9.97
N TYR A 20 -8.06 -14.81 -10.64
CA TYR A 20 -8.71 -14.70 -11.94
C TYR A 20 -10.09 -14.04 -11.85
N GLU A 21 -10.72 -14.03 -10.67
CA GLU A 21 -11.91 -13.22 -10.46
C GLU A 21 -11.64 -11.74 -10.81
N ILE A 22 -10.48 -11.22 -10.41
CA ILE A 22 -10.07 -9.85 -10.67
C ILE A 22 -9.43 -9.70 -12.05
N ALA A 23 -8.58 -10.62 -12.46
CA ALA A 23 -7.90 -10.62 -13.76
C ALA A 23 -8.88 -10.53 -14.94
N ASN A 24 -10.05 -11.12 -14.81
CA ASN A 24 -11.09 -11.09 -15.84
C ASN A 24 -11.64 -9.68 -16.15
N TYR A 25 -11.37 -8.68 -15.31
CA TYR A 25 -11.78 -7.29 -15.54
C TYR A 25 -10.79 -6.47 -16.36
N SER A 26 -9.59 -7.01 -16.69
CA SER A 26 -8.63 -6.37 -17.59
C SER A 26 -8.27 -7.29 -18.76
N GLU A 27 -7.80 -6.71 -19.86
CA GLU A 27 -7.19 -7.46 -20.97
C GLU A 27 -5.74 -7.81 -20.65
N ASN A 28 -5.06 -6.91 -19.96
CA ASN A 28 -3.64 -7.00 -19.66
C ASN A 28 -3.42 -7.02 -18.14
N PHE A 29 -2.80 -8.08 -17.66
CA PHE A 29 -2.53 -8.22 -16.23
C PHE A 29 -1.30 -9.09 -15.97
N ILE A 30 -0.76 -8.94 -14.77
CA ILE A 30 0.22 -9.81 -14.15
C ILE A 30 -0.24 -10.14 -12.73
N ILE A 31 0.05 -11.35 -12.28
CA ILE A 31 -0.31 -11.84 -10.94
C ILE A 31 0.99 -12.11 -10.18
N TYR A 32 1.19 -11.47 -9.05
CA TYR A 32 2.20 -11.82 -8.05
C TYR A 32 1.53 -12.67 -7.00
N ASP A 33 1.87 -13.97 -6.95
CA ASP A 33 1.25 -14.91 -6.03
C ASP A 33 2.16 -15.22 -4.85
N GLN A 34 1.72 -14.84 -3.66
CA GLN A 34 2.35 -15.14 -2.36
C GLN A 34 1.59 -16.25 -1.60
N SER A 35 0.72 -17.01 -2.26
CA SER A 35 -0.09 -18.06 -1.62
C SER A 35 0.78 -19.18 -1.04
N ASN A 36 0.33 -19.75 0.07
CA ASN A 36 0.98 -20.86 0.78
C ASN A 36 0.02 -22.03 1.07
N THR A 37 -1.06 -22.11 0.32
CA THR A 37 -2.11 -23.12 0.45
C THR A 37 -2.31 -23.88 -0.85
N GLN A 38 -3.37 -24.70 -0.93
CA GLN A 38 -3.77 -25.41 -2.14
C GLN A 38 -3.92 -24.48 -3.38
N ILE A 39 -4.25 -23.21 -3.18
CA ILE A 39 -4.31 -22.21 -4.25
C ILE A 39 -2.97 -22.10 -5.00
N ARG A 40 -1.85 -22.14 -4.28
CA ARG A 40 -0.50 -22.12 -4.91
C ARG A 40 -0.32 -23.27 -5.89
N VAL A 41 -0.68 -24.50 -5.48
CA VAL A 41 -0.57 -25.70 -6.32
C VAL A 41 -1.49 -25.60 -7.54
N GLU A 42 -2.69 -25.07 -7.37
CA GLU A 42 -3.63 -24.87 -8.47
C GLU A 42 -3.10 -23.86 -9.49
N LEU A 43 -2.54 -22.74 -9.03
CA LEU A 43 -1.97 -21.73 -9.89
C LEU A 43 -0.73 -22.24 -10.64
N GLU A 44 0.14 -22.99 -9.98
CA GLU A 44 1.29 -23.64 -10.61
C GLU A 44 0.86 -24.62 -11.72
N SER A 45 -0.24 -25.33 -11.50
CA SER A 45 -0.76 -26.28 -12.51
C SER A 45 -1.29 -25.61 -13.79
N ARG A 46 -1.69 -24.34 -13.71
CA ARG A 46 -2.23 -23.57 -14.86
C ARG A 46 -1.16 -23.20 -15.89
N ARG A 47 0.12 -23.15 -15.48
CA ARG A 47 1.25 -22.76 -16.36
C ARG A 47 1.03 -21.44 -17.09
N ASP A 48 0.37 -20.49 -16.45
CA ASP A 48 0.12 -19.15 -17.01
C ASP A 48 1.37 -18.28 -16.77
N GLU A 49 2.04 -17.86 -17.86
CA GLU A 49 3.26 -17.04 -17.80
C GLU A 49 3.05 -15.67 -17.16
N ARG A 50 1.79 -15.23 -16.98
CA ARG A 50 1.43 -14.00 -16.28
C ARG A 50 1.42 -14.15 -14.77
N ILE A 51 1.75 -15.34 -14.23
CA ILE A 51 1.86 -15.58 -12.80
C ILE A 51 3.32 -15.58 -12.39
N ILE A 52 3.71 -14.65 -11.55
CA ILE A 52 5.00 -14.62 -10.84
C ILE A 52 4.77 -15.17 -9.44
N PHE A 53 5.47 -16.23 -9.11
CA PHE A 53 5.45 -16.79 -7.77
C PHE A 53 6.41 -16.02 -6.88
N ALA A 54 5.88 -15.01 -6.20
CA ALA A 54 6.65 -14.09 -5.40
C ALA A 54 7.04 -14.67 -4.02
N ASP A 55 8.08 -14.09 -3.43
CA ASP A 55 8.47 -14.38 -2.05
C ASP A 55 7.40 -13.91 -1.07
N HIS A 56 7.23 -14.67 0.01
CA HIS A 56 6.25 -14.40 1.05
C HIS A 56 6.76 -13.30 2.02
N VAL A 57 7.02 -12.11 1.49
CA VAL A 57 7.52 -10.94 2.23
C VAL A 57 6.89 -9.64 1.72
N GLY A 58 6.81 -8.62 2.58
CA GLY A 58 6.41 -7.25 2.21
C GLY A 58 4.93 -7.08 1.87
N HIS A 59 4.12 -8.13 2.03
CA HIS A 59 2.70 -8.12 1.70
C HIS A 59 2.44 -7.65 0.25
N ASN A 60 1.23 -7.27 -0.10
CA ASN A 60 0.89 -6.81 -1.46
C ASN A 60 1.67 -5.57 -1.93
N LEU A 61 2.18 -4.76 -1.02
CA LEU A 61 2.88 -3.53 -1.39
C LEU A 61 4.25 -3.82 -2.01
N LYS A 62 4.91 -4.91 -1.59
CA LYS A 62 6.16 -5.34 -2.24
C LYS A 62 5.91 -5.72 -3.70
N ASP A 63 4.85 -6.47 -3.98
CA ASP A 63 4.51 -6.89 -5.35
C ASP A 63 4.29 -5.68 -6.27
N TYR A 64 3.64 -4.62 -5.77
CA TYR A 64 3.45 -3.38 -6.52
C TYR A 64 4.77 -2.66 -6.79
N LEU A 65 5.66 -2.62 -5.78
CA LEU A 65 6.99 -2.03 -5.93
C LEU A 65 7.86 -2.85 -6.87
N ASP A 66 7.83 -4.18 -6.79
CA ASP A 66 8.57 -5.06 -7.70
C ASP A 66 8.15 -4.78 -9.14
N TYR A 67 6.85 -4.75 -9.43
CA TYR A 67 6.35 -4.42 -10.77
C TYR A 67 6.84 -3.04 -11.26
N ILE A 68 6.74 -2.00 -10.42
CA ILE A 68 7.21 -0.66 -10.78
C ILE A 68 8.70 -0.68 -11.08
N ILE A 69 9.52 -1.31 -10.25
CA ILE A 69 10.98 -1.35 -10.40
C ILE A 69 11.40 -2.10 -11.66
N GLU A 70 10.81 -3.26 -11.90
CA GLU A 70 11.13 -4.14 -13.03
C GLU A 70 10.74 -3.51 -14.37
N ASN A 71 9.65 -2.74 -14.39
CA ASN A 71 9.09 -2.15 -15.62
C ASN A 71 9.25 -0.62 -15.68
N TYR A 72 10.09 -0.01 -14.84
CA TYR A 72 10.12 1.45 -14.64
C TYR A 72 10.24 2.24 -15.94
N ASP A 73 11.05 1.77 -16.88
CA ASP A 73 11.30 2.43 -18.15
C ASP A 73 10.19 2.16 -19.20
N ASP A 74 9.42 1.09 -19.02
CA ASP A 74 8.36 0.64 -19.95
C ASP A 74 7.00 0.44 -19.28
N LEU A 75 6.65 1.28 -18.33
CA LEU A 75 5.36 1.23 -17.63
C LEU A 75 4.20 1.49 -18.60
N PRO A 76 3.10 0.74 -18.50
CA PRO A 76 1.85 1.04 -19.22
C PRO A 76 1.31 2.43 -18.86
N PRO A 77 0.58 3.10 -19.79
CA PRO A 77 0.04 4.45 -19.55
C PRO A 77 -0.87 4.53 -18.31
N LEU A 78 -1.54 3.43 -17.97
CA LEU A 78 -2.47 3.34 -16.84
C LEU A 78 -2.32 1.99 -16.16
N ILE A 79 -2.13 1.98 -14.85
CA ILE A 79 -1.89 0.79 -14.04
C ILE A 79 -2.92 0.74 -12.93
N ALA A 80 -3.49 -0.44 -12.68
CA ALA A 80 -4.33 -0.70 -11.53
C ALA A 80 -3.60 -1.66 -10.57
N PHE A 81 -3.20 -1.16 -9.41
CA PHE A 81 -2.68 -1.96 -8.31
C PHE A 81 -3.85 -2.52 -7.51
N VAL A 82 -4.02 -3.82 -7.50
CA VAL A 82 -5.20 -4.49 -6.92
C VAL A 82 -4.82 -5.76 -6.17
N LYS A 83 -5.65 -6.15 -5.22
CA LYS A 83 -5.53 -7.44 -4.51
C LYS A 83 -6.44 -8.47 -5.15
N GLY A 84 -6.03 -9.74 -5.18
CA GLY A 84 -6.85 -10.83 -5.68
C GLY A 84 -8.22 -10.94 -4.98
N ASN A 85 -8.30 -10.51 -3.72
CA ASN A 85 -9.52 -10.48 -2.92
C ASN A 85 -10.07 -9.07 -2.65
N ILE A 86 -9.83 -8.12 -3.54
CA ILE A 86 -10.26 -6.71 -3.32
C ILE A 86 -11.77 -6.60 -3.17
N ILE A 87 -12.54 -7.33 -4.01
CA ILE A 87 -14.00 -7.36 -3.94
C ILE A 87 -14.44 -8.12 -2.69
N GLY A 88 -15.32 -7.50 -1.91
CA GLY A 88 -15.79 -8.04 -0.63
C GLY A 88 -14.88 -7.73 0.57
N ARG A 89 -13.61 -7.38 0.33
CA ARG A 89 -12.67 -6.98 1.39
C ARG A 89 -12.50 -5.46 1.48
N HIS A 90 -12.20 -4.80 0.38
CA HIS A 90 -11.92 -3.36 0.33
C HIS A 90 -12.96 -2.57 -0.47
N ILE A 91 -13.64 -3.23 -1.39
CA ILE A 91 -14.67 -2.63 -2.22
C ILE A 91 -15.85 -3.61 -2.39
N ASN A 92 -17.08 -3.11 -2.43
CA ASN A 92 -18.21 -3.96 -2.80
C ASN A 92 -18.31 -4.09 -4.33
N LYS A 93 -19.04 -5.11 -4.77
CA LYS A 93 -19.17 -5.44 -6.19
C LYS A 93 -19.74 -4.32 -7.04
N GLU A 94 -20.74 -3.63 -6.54
CA GLU A 94 -21.41 -2.53 -7.24
C GLU A 94 -20.45 -1.37 -7.50
N GLN A 95 -19.75 -0.93 -6.45
CA GLN A 95 -18.77 0.15 -6.57
C GLN A 95 -17.58 -0.24 -7.44
N TRP A 96 -17.12 -1.51 -7.35
CA TRP A 96 -16.09 -2.03 -8.24
C TRP A 96 -16.50 -1.88 -9.70
N LEU A 97 -17.73 -2.31 -10.06
CA LEU A 97 -18.23 -2.21 -11.44
C LEU A 97 -18.35 -0.77 -11.95
N ASN A 98 -18.47 0.20 -11.05
CA ASN A 98 -18.53 1.62 -11.40
C ASN A 98 -17.15 2.24 -11.65
N ILE A 99 -16.08 1.78 -10.97
CA ILE A 99 -14.80 2.49 -10.95
C ILE A 99 -13.62 1.74 -11.58
N TYR A 100 -13.67 0.41 -11.75
CA TYR A 100 -12.52 -0.36 -12.26
C TYR A 100 -12.08 0.01 -13.68
N ARG A 101 -12.91 0.73 -14.43
CA ARG A 101 -12.64 1.22 -15.78
C ARG A 101 -12.22 2.69 -15.84
N ASN A 102 -12.08 3.34 -14.70
CA ASN A 102 -11.64 4.73 -14.69
C ASN A 102 -10.29 4.87 -15.40
N LYS A 103 -10.11 6.00 -16.09
CA LYS A 103 -8.92 6.29 -16.90
C LYS A 103 -8.03 7.36 -16.25
N TYR A 104 -8.20 7.59 -14.96
CA TYR A 104 -7.51 8.61 -14.18
C TYR A 104 -7.26 8.07 -12.77
N TYR A 105 -6.45 8.78 -12.00
CA TYR A 105 -6.14 8.45 -10.62
C TYR A 105 -7.41 8.18 -9.81
N THR A 106 -7.51 6.98 -9.28
CA THR A 106 -8.71 6.52 -8.59
C THR A 106 -8.34 5.66 -7.37
N PHE A 107 -8.96 5.95 -6.24
CA PHE A 107 -8.95 5.07 -5.07
C PHE A 107 -9.89 3.88 -5.31
N LEU A 108 -9.37 2.68 -5.14
CA LEU A 108 -10.15 1.45 -5.31
C LEU A 108 -10.64 0.91 -3.96
N TYR A 109 -11.56 1.62 -3.33
CA TYR A 109 -12.17 1.21 -2.07
C TYR A 109 -13.65 1.61 -1.97
N SER A 110 -14.34 1.05 -0.98
CA SER A 110 -15.69 1.46 -0.61
C SER A 110 -15.89 1.47 0.91
N ASP A 111 -17.00 2.06 1.36
CA ASP A 111 -17.42 2.12 2.77
C ASP A 111 -17.47 0.76 3.46
N TYR A 112 -17.64 -0.28 2.69
CA TYR A 112 -17.70 -1.63 3.23
C TYR A 112 -16.45 -1.99 4.04
N ALA A 113 -15.29 -1.44 3.66
CA ALA A 113 -14.03 -1.68 4.34
C ALA A 113 -13.94 -1.08 5.76
N PHE A 114 -14.86 -0.17 6.15
CA PHE A 114 -14.76 0.67 7.35
C PHE A 114 -15.78 0.36 8.44
N ARG A 115 -16.27 -0.85 8.51
CA ARG A 115 -17.20 -1.27 9.58
C ARG A 115 -16.56 -1.37 10.96
N ASP A 116 -15.23 -1.26 11.07
CA ASP A 116 -14.55 -1.28 12.36
C ASP A 116 -14.64 0.09 13.05
N LYS A 117 -15.59 0.23 13.98
CA LYS A 117 -15.83 1.44 14.77
C LYS A 117 -14.70 1.83 15.73
N LYS A 118 -13.60 1.07 15.76
CA LYS A 118 -12.48 1.32 16.71
C LYS A 118 -11.51 2.39 16.21
N ASN A 119 -11.53 2.71 14.92
CA ASN A 119 -10.61 3.63 14.31
C ASN A 119 -11.28 4.98 14.08
N ILE A 120 -10.54 6.07 14.33
CA ILE A 120 -11.03 7.43 14.04
C ILE A 120 -10.81 7.66 12.54
N GLN A 121 -11.72 7.14 11.76
CA GLN A 121 -11.80 7.27 10.33
C GLN A 121 -13.01 8.11 9.97
N PHE A 122 -12.90 8.93 8.95
CA PHE A 122 -14.00 9.74 8.47
C PHE A 122 -13.91 9.91 6.96
N ARG A 123 -15.01 10.36 6.37
CA ARG A 123 -15.05 10.79 4.99
C ARG A 123 -15.06 12.29 4.89
N THR A 124 -14.38 12.78 3.86
CA THR A 124 -14.56 14.16 3.45
C THR A 124 -15.92 14.34 2.79
N PHE A 125 -16.37 15.58 2.63
CA PHE A 125 -17.58 15.91 1.87
C PHE A 125 -17.54 15.37 0.42
N LEU A 126 -16.33 15.24 -0.16
CA LEU A 126 -16.12 14.70 -1.51
C LEU A 126 -16.08 13.16 -1.54
N GLY A 127 -16.24 12.51 -0.40
CA GLY A 127 -16.25 11.04 -0.31
C GLY A 127 -14.90 10.39 -0.09
N ASP A 128 -13.82 11.16 0.06
CA ASP A 128 -12.48 10.64 0.28
C ASP A 128 -12.36 10.05 1.69
N PHE A 129 -11.62 8.94 1.78
CA PHE A 129 -11.32 8.33 3.05
C PHE A 129 -10.12 8.99 3.72
N CYS A 130 -10.30 9.35 4.98
CA CYS A 130 -9.27 9.96 5.80
C CYS A 130 -9.15 9.28 7.17
N GLU A 131 -7.93 9.21 7.67
CA GLU A 131 -7.60 8.73 9.01
C GLU A 131 -6.71 9.76 9.72
N ILE A 132 -6.85 9.89 11.04
CA ILE A 132 -5.94 10.73 11.82
C ILE A 132 -4.52 10.16 11.70
N ASN A 133 -3.54 11.04 11.44
CA ASN A 133 -2.14 10.66 11.25
C ASN A 133 -1.56 9.84 12.42
N THR A 134 -2.01 10.08 13.65
CA THR A 134 -1.58 9.33 14.85
C THR A 134 -2.54 8.19 15.23
N SER A 135 -3.23 7.58 14.26
CA SER A 135 -4.20 6.54 14.53
C SER A 135 -3.54 5.19 14.90
N TRP A 136 -4.34 4.16 15.00
CA TRP A 136 -3.96 2.83 15.51
C TRP A 136 -2.72 2.21 14.86
N TYR A 137 -2.48 2.45 13.57
CA TYR A 137 -1.38 1.85 12.83
C TYR A 137 0.00 2.26 13.35
N SER A 138 0.11 3.47 13.93
CA SER A 138 1.37 3.98 14.48
C SER A 138 1.78 3.32 15.81
N TRP A 139 0.88 2.57 16.45
CA TRP A 139 1.15 1.92 17.75
C TRP A 139 0.68 0.46 17.84
N HIS A 140 0.08 -0.09 16.77
CA HIS A 140 -0.44 -1.47 16.76
C HIS A 140 0.69 -2.50 16.84
N SER A 141 1.80 -2.25 16.18
CA SER A 141 3.00 -3.08 16.19
C SER A 141 4.24 -2.19 16.24
N SER A 142 5.33 -2.70 16.80
CA SER A 142 6.62 -2.00 16.75
C SER A 142 7.09 -1.92 15.31
N HIS A 143 7.41 -0.71 14.87
CA HIS A 143 8.06 -0.48 13.59
C HIS A 143 9.56 -0.76 13.75
N ARG A 144 10.20 -1.20 12.66
CA ARG A 144 11.63 -1.47 12.67
C ARG A 144 12.47 -0.21 12.49
N TYR A 145 12.04 0.67 11.60
CA TYR A 145 12.85 1.80 11.13
C TYR A 145 12.34 3.17 11.57
N PHE A 146 11.03 3.32 11.78
CA PHE A 146 10.41 4.62 12.01
C PHE A 146 9.50 4.59 13.23
N ILE A 147 9.50 5.65 14.04
CA ILE A 147 8.60 5.75 15.20
C ILE A 147 7.15 5.92 14.73
N ASN A 148 6.94 6.67 13.64
CA ASN A 148 5.62 7.01 13.13
C ASN A 148 5.69 7.47 11.66
N PHE A 149 4.54 7.86 11.10
CA PHE A 149 4.43 8.34 9.73
C PHE A 149 5.23 9.64 9.48
N ASN A 150 5.32 10.53 10.47
CA ASN A 150 6.03 11.80 10.31
C ASN A 150 7.53 11.57 10.12
N ASP A 151 8.11 10.64 10.89
CA ASP A 151 9.51 10.28 10.75
C ASP A 151 9.78 9.65 9.37
N PHE A 152 8.88 8.76 8.93
CA PHE A 152 8.94 8.18 7.60
C PHE A 152 8.85 9.24 6.49
N LEU A 153 7.91 10.19 6.62
CA LEU A 153 7.74 11.26 5.64
C LEU A 153 8.97 12.19 5.58
N ASN A 154 9.52 12.56 6.75
CA ASN A 154 10.74 13.38 6.86
C ASN A 154 11.99 12.63 6.39
N PHE A 155 12.02 11.32 6.42
CA PHE A 155 13.11 10.52 5.88
C PHE A 155 13.12 10.52 4.34
N ILE A 156 11.99 10.70 3.70
CA ILE A 156 11.87 10.71 2.24
C ILE A 156 12.00 12.13 1.66
N TYR A 157 11.31 13.10 2.28
CA TYR A 157 11.16 14.45 1.74
C TYR A 157 11.84 15.53 2.58
N VAL A 158 12.29 16.58 1.89
CA VAL A 158 12.88 17.77 2.54
C VAL A 158 11.73 18.65 3.06
N LYS A 159 11.61 18.77 4.37
CA LYS A 159 10.62 19.65 5.05
C LYS A 159 9.18 19.47 4.51
N PRO A 160 8.64 18.25 4.44
CA PRO A 160 7.28 18.06 3.99
C PRO A 160 6.28 18.70 4.96
N ILE A 161 5.13 19.09 4.45
CA ILE A 161 4.00 19.47 5.31
C ILE A 161 3.48 18.20 5.98
N ILE A 162 3.55 18.14 7.30
CA ILE A 162 3.04 17.01 8.07
C ILE A 162 1.51 17.10 8.11
N PRO A 163 0.79 16.14 7.51
CA PRO A 163 -0.66 16.19 7.47
C PRO A 163 -1.24 15.76 8.81
N GLN A 164 -2.29 16.44 9.25
CA GLN A 164 -3.07 16.02 10.42
C GLN A 164 -3.92 14.77 10.11
N TYR A 165 -4.34 14.64 8.87
CA TYR A 165 -5.16 13.52 8.37
C TYR A 165 -4.50 12.93 7.13
N LEU A 166 -4.47 11.61 7.07
CA LEU A 166 -3.92 10.85 5.96
C LEU A 166 -5.05 10.36 5.06
N GLN A 167 -5.01 10.76 3.80
CA GLN A 167 -5.88 10.25 2.77
C GLN A 167 -5.20 9.06 2.09
N PHE A 168 -5.88 7.93 1.98
CA PHE A 168 -5.32 6.74 1.32
C PHE A 168 -6.41 5.75 0.91
N SER A 169 -6.08 4.81 0.04
CA SER A 169 -6.93 3.67 -0.29
C SER A 169 -6.51 2.47 0.56
N PRO A 170 -7.38 1.95 1.43
CA PRO A 170 -7.10 0.75 2.18
C PRO A 170 -6.74 -0.44 1.29
N GLY A 171 -5.72 -1.19 1.72
CA GLY A 171 -5.13 -2.25 0.91
C GLY A 171 -4.13 -1.73 -0.13
N GLY A 172 -3.88 -0.41 -0.21
CA GLY A 172 -2.97 0.18 -1.20
C GLY A 172 -3.45 0.03 -2.63
N CYS A 173 -4.78 -0.02 -2.85
CA CYS A 173 -5.35 -0.31 -4.17
C CYS A 173 -5.73 0.98 -4.91
N TYR A 174 -5.14 1.18 -6.09
CA TYR A 174 -5.30 2.41 -6.88
C TYR A 174 -5.31 2.12 -8.37
N ILE A 175 -5.98 2.97 -9.16
CA ILE A 175 -5.64 3.18 -10.58
C ILE A 175 -4.73 4.41 -10.64
N VAL A 176 -3.59 4.30 -11.35
CA VAL A 176 -2.54 5.34 -11.38
C VAL A 176 -2.05 5.52 -12.81
N GLU A 177 -1.97 6.77 -13.28
CA GLU A 177 -1.33 7.12 -14.55
C GLU A 177 0.21 6.97 -14.42
N LYS A 178 0.87 6.53 -15.48
CA LYS A 178 2.33 6.36 -15.56
C LYS A 178 3.08 7.61 -15.07
N GLU A 179 2.64 8.79 -15.47
CA GLU A 179 3.26 10.08 -15.15
C GLU A 179 3.37 10.32 -13.65
N ARG A 180 2.41 9.80 -12.86
CA ARG A 180 2.44 9.91 -11.39
C ARG A 180 3.48 8.98 -10.76
N ILE A 181 3.86 7.93 -11.45
CA ILE A 181 4.92 7.01 -11.00
C ILE A 181 6.29 7.57 -11.39
N ILE A 182 6.51 7.87 -12.66
CA ILE A 182 7.83 8.27 -13.18
C ILE A 182 8.27 9.68 -12.74
N LYS A 183 7.41 10.49 -12.14
CA LYS A 183 7.82 11.75 -11.49
C LYS A 183 8.78 11.53 -10.31
N ASN A 184 8.77 10.34 -9.72
CA ASN A 184 9.68 9.94 -8.66
C ASN A 184 10.77 9.02 -9.24
N PRO A 185 12.03 9.11 -8.82
CA PRO A 185 13.12 8.29 -9.35
C PRO A 185 12.94 6.80 -8.97
N LYS A 186 13.49 5.92 -9.79
CA LYS A 186 13.48 4.46 -9.54
C LYS A 186 14.10 4.09 -8.20
N SER A 187 15.15 4.80 -7.79
CA SER A 187 15.82 4.62 -6.49
C SER A 187 14.86 4.74 -5.30
N LEU A 188 13.88 5.66 -5.36
CA LEU A 188 12.85 5.77 -4.32
C LEU A 188 12.07 4.47 -4.15
N TYR A 189 11.61 3.87 -5.24
CA TYR A 189 10.85 2.61 -5.21
C TYR A 189 11.70 1.44 -4.69
N ILE A 190 12.98 1.39 -5.07
CA ILE A 190 13.95 0.39 -4.57
C ILE A 190 14.12 0.52 -3.06
N GLY A 191 14.32 1.72 -2.53
CA GLY A 191 14.43 1.94 -1.09
C GLY A 191 13.14 1.63 -0.34
N LEU A 192 11.97 2.03 -0.86
CA LEU A 192 10.67 1.68 -0.28
C LEU A 192 10.48 0.16 -0.20
N ARG A 193 10.85 -0.58 -1.27
CA ARG A 193 10.84 -2.03 -1.27
C ARG A 193 11.72 -2.61 -0.16
N LYS A 194 12.96 -2.11 -0.01
CA LYS A 194 13.88 -2.56 1.04
C LYS A 194 13.28 -2.37 2.44
N ILE A 195 12.66 -1.23 2.70
CA ILE A 195 12.04 -0.90 3.99
C ILE A 195 10.97 -1.93 4.41
N ILE A 196 10.24 -2.52 3.45
CA ILE A 196 9.16 -3.47 3.75
C ILE A 196 9.52 -4.94 3.50
N SER A 197 10.76 -5.28 3.09
CA SER A 197 11.11 -6.64 2.66
C SER A 197 11.74 -7.50 3.77
N TYR A 198 11.60 -7.16 5.05
CA TYR A 198 12.26 -7.90 6.13
C TYR A 198 11.39 -9.02 6.76
N GLN A 199 10.09 -9.04 6.48
CA GLN A 199 9.15 -10.10 6.90
C GLN A 199 7.87 -10.08 6.05
N PHE A 200 6.99 -11.07 6.24
CA PHE A 200 5.74 -11.16 5.47
C PHE A 200 4.85 -9.92 5.62
N PHE A 201 4.59 -9.50 6.84
CA PHE A 201 3.80 -8.29 7.13
C PHE A 201 4.58 -7.34 8.04
N PRO A 202 5.51 -6.55 7.48
CA PRO A 202 6.25 -5.55 8.23
C PRO A 202 5.33 -4.42 8.69
N SER A 203 5.60 -3.85 9.85
CA SER A 203 4.79 -2.73 10.35
C SER A 203 4.89 -1.49 9.47
N GLU A 204 6.01 -1.30 8.79
CA GLU A 204 6.20 -0.24 7.80
C GLU A 204 5.28 -0.36 6.59
N ALA A 205 4.70 -1.53 6.32
CA ALA A 205 3.69 -1.67 5.29
C ALA A 205 2.45 -0.80 5.57
N TRP A 206 2.09 -0.57 6.83
CA TRP A 206 1.02 0.38 7.17
C TRP A 206 1.40 1.83 6.91
N LEU A 207 2.67 2.20 7.15
CA LEU A 207 3.17 3.53 6.81
C LEU A 207 3.14 3.72 5.29
N LEU A 208 3.65 2.73 4.55
CA LEU A 208 3.70 2.77 3.10
C LEU A 208 2.31 2.80 2.46
N GLU A 209 1.34 2.03 2.98
CA GLU A 209 -0.04 2.05 2.50
C GLU A 209 -0.63 3.47 2.55
N ARG A 210 -0.37 4.20 3.62
CA ARG A 210 -0.81 5.59 3.80
C ARG A 210 0.00 6.59 3.01
N PHE A 211 1.24 6.25 2.73
CA PHE A 211 2.16 7.08 1.95
C PHE A 211 1.86 7.07 0.45
N LEU A 212 1.27 6.00 -0.09
CA LEU A 212 1.05 5.85 -1.54
C LEU A 212 0.28 7.04 -2.14
N HIS A 213 -0.72 7.58 -1.45
CA HIS A 213 -1.42 8.78 -1.95
C HIS A 213 -0.46 9.96 -2.08
N THR A 214 0.33 10.25 -1.06
CA THR A 214 1.36 11.31 -1.09
C THR A 214 2.39 11.04 -2.19
N LEU A 215 2.86 9.80 -2.31
CA LEU A 215 3.81 9.38 -3.34
C LEU A 215 3.31 9.71 -4.76
N PHE A 216 2.03 9.45 -5.05
CA PHE A 216 1.47 9.66 -6.39
C PHE A 216 0.96 11.08 -6.64
N THR A 217 0.75 11.90 -5.60
CA THR A 217 0.09 13.21 -5.77
C THR A 217 0.92 14.41 -5.31
N SER A 218 1.85 14.26 -4.37
CA SER A 218 2.65 15.38 -3.87
C SER A 218 3.75 15.79 -4.86
N ASN A 219 4.22 17.03 -4.68
CA ASN A 219 5.38 17.59 -5.36
C ASN A 219 6.44 18.03 -4.34
N TYR A 220 6.59 17.27 -3.25
CA TYR A 220 7.64 17.55 -2.26
C TYR A 220 9.02 17.24 -2.83
N ASP A 221 10.01 18.03 -2.48
CA ASP A 221 11.40 17.79 -2.82
C ASP A 221 11.92 16.56 -2.07
N LEU A 222 12.51 15.63 -2.80
CA LEU A 222 13.18 14.46 -2.23
C LEU A 222 14.51 14.87 -1.59
N HIS A 223 14.91 14.19 -0.52
CA HIS A 223 16.27 14.33 -0.04
C HIS A 223 17.28 13.88 -1.12
N PRO A 224 18.43 14.55 -1.26
CA PRO A 224 19.43 14.21 -2.29
C PRO A 224 19.83 12.73 -2.29
N TYR A 225 19.98 12.12 -1.11
CA TYR A 225 20.32 10.70 -1.01
C TYR A 225 19.24 9.75 -1.55
N VAL A 226 17.99 10.20 -1.69
CA VAL A 226 16.91 9.38 -2.28
C VAL A 226 17.07 9.28 -3.80
N LEU A 227 17.75 10.25 -4.43
CA LEU A 227 17.99 10.29 -5.87
C LEU A 227 19.06 9.30 -6.32
N ASP A 228 19.94 8.86 -5.42
CA ASP A 228 20.97 7.86 -5.65
C ASP A 228 20.61 6.55 -4.95
N GLU A 229 20.60 5.45 -5.69
CA GLU A 229 20.19 4.14 -5.17
C GLU A 229 21.10 3.64 -4.05
N GLU A 230 22.42 3.70 -4.26
CA GLU A 230 23.40 3.19 -3.30
C GLU A 230 23.38 4.03 -2.01
N GLU A 231 23.33 5.35 -2.15
CA GLU A 231 23.28 6.25 -0.99
C GLU A 231 21.99 6.04 -0.20
N PHE A 232 20.85 5.87 -0.88
CA PHE A 232 19.56 5.63 -0.21
C PHE A 232 19.53 4.27 0.52
N LEU A 233 20.03 3.21 -0.12
CA LEU A 233 20.13 1.89 0.52
C LEU A 233 21.05 1.93 1.75
N ASN A 234 22.18 2.64 1.67
CA ASN A 234 23.10 2.83 2.80
C ASN A 234 22.44 3.63 3.94
N LYS A 235 21.62 4.64 3.62
CA LYS A 235 20.83 5.37 4.63
C LYS A 235 19.83 4.49 5.35
N ILE A 236 19.15 3.59 4.63
CA ILE A 236 18.21 2.63 5.22
C ILE A 236 18.95 1.63 6.13
N ASP A 237 20.10 1.12 5.69
CA ASP A 237 20.91 0.19 6.49
C ASP A 237 21.49 0.82 7.75
N GLY A 238 21.72 2.13 7.74
CA GLY A 238 22.16 2.89 8.89
C GLY A 238 21.03 3.27 9.87
N LEU A 239 19.76 2.98 9.58
CA LEU A 239 18.67 3.25 10.50
C LEU A 239 18.73 2.34 11.73
N PRO A 240 18.40 2.88 12.93
CA PRO A 240 18.36 2.06 14.13
C PRO A 240 17.23 1.02 14.05
N ASP A 241 17.47 -0.17 14.57
CA ASP A 241 16.41 -1.17 14.76
C ASP A 241 15.58 -0.83 16.01
N LEU A 242 14.36 -0.36 15.79
CA LEU A 242 13.43 0.07 16.83
C LEU A 242 12.52 -1.04 17.35
N THR A 243 12.66 -2.28 16.87
CA THR A 243 11.76 -3.39 17.26
C THR A 243 11.75 -3.64 18.77
N ASN A 244 12.85 -3.36 19.45
CA ASN A 244 13.02 -3.50 20.91
C ASN A 244 12.71 -2.22 21.70
N VAL A 245 12.40 -1.10 21.02
CA VAL A 245 11.97 0.13 21.69
C VAL A 245 10.54 -0.09 22.17
N VAL A 246 10.38 -0.19 23.49
CA VAL A 246 9.07 -0.40 24.13
C VAL A 246 8.19 0.80 23.81
N GLN A 247 7.32 0.65 22.82
CA GLN A 247 6.25 1.62 22.59
C GLN A 247 5.36 1.67 23.84
N PRO A 248 4.87 2.85 24.29
CA PRO A 248 4.04 2.94 25.46
C PRO A 248 2.81 2.05 25.30
N THR A 249 2.80 0.94 26.03
CA THR A 249 1.73 -0.05 25.95
C THR A 249 0.39 0.61 26.28
N LYS A 250 -0.66 0.22 25.58
CA LYS A 250 -2.08 0.61 25.83
C LYS A 250 -2.49 0.67 27.30
N SER A 251 -1.81 -0.06 28.19
CA SER A 251 -2.15 -0.16 29.62
C SER A 251 -2.09 1.18 30.35
N LYS A 252 -1.14 2.07 30.01
CA LYS A 252 -1.02 3.35 30.73
C LYS A 252 -2.01 4.41 30.21
N LEU A 253 -2.30 4.43 28.91
CA LEU A 253 -3.26 5.39 28.34
C LEU A 253 -4.71 5.01 28.66
N SER A 254 -5.04 3.72 28.61
CA SER A 254 -6.38 3.23 28.96
C SER A 254 -6.70 3.40 30.46
N LEU A 255 -5.70 3.32 31.34
CA LEU A 255 -5.82 3.61 32.75
C LEU A 255 -5.99 5.11 33.04
N LEU A 256 -5.32 5.98 32.26
CA LEU A 256 -5.50 7.43 32.38
C LEU A 256 -6.89 7.85 31.92
N ILE A 257 -7.38 7.35 30.80
CA ILE A 257 -8.71 7.65 30.25
C ILE A 257 -9.83 7.12 31.17
N LYS A 258 -9.64 5.94 31.80
CA LYS A 258 -10.58 5.43 32.80
C LYS A 258 -10.62 6.31 34.06
N ARG A 259 -9.49 6.89 34.48
CA ARG A 259 -9.45 7.82 35.63
C ARG A 259 -10.12 9.19 35.36
N ILE A 260 -10.17 9.63 34.11
CA ILE A 260 -10.82 10.90 33.73
C ILE A 260 -12.34 10.74 33.57
N ARG A 261 -12.86 9.53 33.32
CA ARG A 261 -14.32 9.27 33.18
C ARG A 261 -15.06 9.03 34.48
N PHE A 262 -14.38 9.04 35.63
CA PHE A 262 -14.95 8.80 36.96
C PHE A 262 -14.66 9.94 37.98
N LYS A 263 -14.50 11.16 37.47
CA LYS A 263 -14.57 12.37 38.34
C LYS A 263 -15.62 13.32 37.85
#